data_f1358b8d6c1ec6b06e772405bf948891
#
_entry.id   f1358b8d6c1ec6b06e772405bf948891
#
_cell.length_a   1.000
_cell.length_b   1.000
_cell.length_c   1.000
_cell.angle_alpha   90.00
_cell.angle_beta   90.00
_cell.angle_gamma   90.00
#
_symmetry.space_group_name_H-M   'P 1'
#
loop_
_entity.id
_entity.type
_entity.pdbx_description
1 polymer ?
#
loop_
_entity_poly.entity_id
_entity_poly.type
_entity_poly.pdbx_seq_one_letter_code
_entity_poly.pdbx_strand_id
1 'polypeptide(L)'
;VLMVDQHHNGEFESKEILFKQLSLEWEERAGWIGDLTLSLGTNEAGTRDVPESTSPRDSFSKKHKRATRDNIYTLKAKKKLDKGTLWNWQIDRKKKSVEGSNDDSGYSNTFNLGYVTPIFGVKTTFGGTLEDTNLNGTYKDTTAYKTKLKVDYPISKISFGLQHDFSQTEDKKADPSLDGKTKNRNQVYTLTLNYPVASWCIFGLSQKHERQSSNIIGKSYKVNSTQIQAILIY
;
A
#
# COMPACT_ATOMS: atom_id res chain seq x y z
N VAL A 1 -3.90 -19.98 -5.93
CA VAL A 1 -3.07 -20.47 -4.83
C VAL A 1 -3.86 -20.30 -3.55
N LEU A 2 -4.08 -21.37 -2.81
CA LEU A 2 -4.73 -21.34 -1.50
C LEU A 2 -3.62 -21.29 -0.44
N MET A 3 -3.43 -20.14 0.21
CA MET A 3 -2.57 -20.04 1.39
C MET A 3 -3.42 -20.05 2.64
N VAL A 4 -3.12 -20.94 3.58
CA VAL A 4 -3.71 -20.95 4.91
C VAL A 4 -2.54 -20.84 5.88
N ASP A 5 -2.49 -19.74 6.62
CA ASP A 5 -1.48 -19.53 7.66
C ASP A 5 -2.19 -19.53 9.02
N GLN A 6 -1.67 -20.32 9.96
CA GLN A 6 -2.15 -20.44 11.32
C GLN A 6 -1.03 -19.98 12.26
N HIS A 7 -1.25 -18.87 12.96
CA HIS A 7 -0.34 -18.43 14.03
C HIS A 7 -0.94 -18.70 15.40
N HIS A 8 -0.22 -19.43 16.21
CA HIS A 8 -0.51 -19.59 17.64
C HIS A 8 0.38 -18.62 18.43
N ASN A 9 -0.21 -17.64 19.07
CA ASN A 9 0.48 -16.85 20.10
C ASN A 9 0.30 -17.57 21.46
N GLY A 10 1.40 -18.10 22.00
CA GLY A 10 1.43 -18.96 23.17
C GLY A 10 1.37 -18.26 24.53
N GLU A 11 0.67 -17.16 24.74
CA GLU A 11 0.45 -16.56 26.05
C GLU A 11 -1.01 -16.21 26.26
N PHE A 12 -1.69 -17.01 27.08
CA PHE A 12 -2.97 -16.78 27.81
C PHE A 12 -4.24 -16.38 27.03
N GLU A 13 -4.19 -15.96 25.82
CA GLU A 13 -5.32 -15.86 24.88
C GLU A 13 -4.88 -16.44 23.55
N SER A 14 -5.19 -17.72 23.29
CA SER A 14 -4.92 -18.31 21.99
C SER A 14 -5.85 -17.71 20.94
N LYS A 15 -5.31 -16.88 20.05
CA LYS A 15 -5.99 -16.33 18.88
C LYS A 15 -5.56 -17.10 17.64
N GLU A 16 -6.49 -17.74 16.99
CA GLU A 16 -6.27 -18.33 15.68
C GLU A 16 -6.52 -17.28 14.60
N ILE A 17 -5.48 -16.91 13.84
CA ILE A 17 -5.60 -16.02 12.69
C ILE A 17 -5.80 -16.90 11.46
N LEU A 18 -6.97 -16.79 10.85
CA LEU A 18 -7.30 -17.47 9.60
C LEU A 18 -7.09 -16.50 8.44
N PHE A 19 -6.19 -16.85 7.53
CA PHE A 19 -5.98 -16.13 6.29
C PHE A 19 -6.25 -17.06 5.11
N LYS A 20 -7.17 -16.67 4.23
CA LYS A 20 -7.45 -17.37 2.98
C LYS A 20 -7.32 -16.39 1.83
N GLN A 21 -6.53 -16.76 0.84
CA GLN A 21 -6.39 -16.00 -0.39
C GLN A 21 -6.66 -16.91 -1.58
N LEU A 22 -7.52 -16.47 -2.48
CA LEU A 22 -7.74 -17.05 -3.78
C LEU A 22 -7.55 -15.97 -4.83
N SER A 23 -6.75 -16.22 -5.85
CA SER A 23 -6.58 -15.30 -6.98
C SER A 23 -6.68 -16.06 -8.30
N LEU A 24 -7.32 -15.43 -9.28
CA LEU A 24 -7.34 -15.83 -10.67
C LEU A 24 -6.72 -14.70 -11.48
N GLU A 25 -5.78 -15.02 -12.34
CA GLU A 25 -5.09 -14.04 -13.18
C GLU A 25 -5.18 -14.47 -14.65
N TRP A 26 -5.50 -13.52 -15.51
CA TRP A 26 -5.54 -13.67 -16.96
C TRP A 26 -4.69 -12.60 -17.60
N GLU A 27 -3.84 -12.97 -18.56
CA GLU A 27 -2.92 -12.07 -19.24
C GLU A 27 -3.14 -12.13 -20.76
N GLU A 28 -3.12 -10.97 -21.41
CA GLU A 28 -3.19 -10.85 -22.86
C GLU A 28 -2.32 -9.71 -23.37
N ARG A 29 -1.73 -9.91 -24.54
CA ARG A 29 -0.98 -8.87 -25.25
C ARG A 29 -1.92 -8.06 -26.13
N ALA A 30 -2.22 -6.85 -25.73
CA ALA A 30 -3.00 -5.90 -26.50
C ALA A 30 -2.07 -4.88 -27.17
N GLY A 31 -1.75 -5.07 -28.44
CA GLY A 31 -0.66 -4.40 -29.17
C GLY A 31 -0.51 -2.88 -28.96
N TRP A 32 -1.60 -2.11 -28.92
CA TRP A 32 -1.52 -0.66 -28.71
C TRP A 32 -1.55 -0.27 -27.23
N ILE A 33 -2.16 -1.06 -26.36
CA ILE A 33 -2.23 -0.82 -24.91
C ILE A 33 -1.00 -1.41 -24.20
N GLY A 34 -0.40 -2.47 -24.75
CA GLY A 34 0.67 -3.25 -24.13
C GLY A 34 0.16 -4.54 -23.50
N ASP A 35 0.89 -5.06 -22.52
CA ASP A 35 0.51 -6.26 -21.80
C ASP A 35 -0.62 -5.93 -20.82
N LEU A 36 -1.78 -6.55 -21.02
CA LEU A 36 -2.97 -6.38 -20.20
C LEU A 36 -3.07 -7.55 -19.22
N THR A 37 -3.32 -7.27 -17.95
CA THR A 37 -3.58 -8.29 -16.93
C THR A 37 -4.89 -7.98 -16.22
N LEU A 38 -5.77 -8.98 -16.16
CA LEU A 38 -6.96 -8.96 -15.32
C LEU A 38 -6.75 -9.91 -14.15
N SER A 39 -6.89 -9.43 -12.94
CA SER A 39 -6.78 -10.24 -11.72
C SER A 39 -8.07 -10.14 -10.91
N LEU A 40 -8.57 -11.28 -10.48
CA LEU A 40 -9.70 -11.41 -9.58
C LEU A 40 -9.20 -12.09 -8.31
N GLY A 41 -9.40 -11.48 -7.16
CA GLY A 41 -8.92 -12.03 -5.90
C GLY A 41 -9.94 -11.88 -4.78
N THR A 42 -9.89 -12.80 -3.85
CA THR A 42 -10.59 -12.69 -2.57
C THR A 42 -9.62 -13.02 -1.44
N ASN A 43 -9.58 -12.13 -0.46
CA ASN A 43 -8.82 -12.33 0.76
C ASN A 43 -9.81 -12.38 1.93
N GLU A 44 -9.69 -13.37 2.76
CA GLU A 44 -10.45 -13.48 4.01
C GLU A 44 -9.46 -13.55 5.16
N ALA A 45 -9.57 -12.63 6.10
CA ALA A 45 -8.78 -12.59 7.32
C ALA A 45 -9.73 -12.49 8.53
N GLY A 46 -9.51 -13.30 9.53
CA GLY A 46 -10.28 -13.26 10.76
C GLY A 46 -9.47 -13.74 11.94
N THR A 47 -9.83 -13.30 13.13
CA THR A 47 -9.31 -13.83 14.38
C THR A 47 -10.39 -14.65 15.05
N ARG A 48 -10.03 -15.80 15.54
CA ARG A 48 -10.90 -16.68 16.31
C ARG A 48 -10.36 -16.74 17.73
N ASP A 49 -11.17 -16.38 18.71
CA ASP A 49 -10.82 -16.69 20.10
C ASP A 49 -11.02 -18.19 20.32
N VAL A 50 -9.96 -18.88 20.73
CA VAL A 50 -10.04 -20.25 21.19
C VAL A 50 -10.38 -20.15 22.68
N PRO A 51 -11.57 -20.60 23.12
CA PRO A 51 -11.88 -20.61 24.55
C PRO A 51 -10.89 -21.51 25.28
N GLU A 52 -10.40 -21.05 26.43
CA GLU A 52 -9.70 -21.92 27.37
C GLU A 52 -10.65 -23.06 27.78
N SER A 53 -10.50 -24.19 27.13
CA SER A 53 -11.30 -25.37 27.45
C SER A 53 -10.64 -26.11 28.58
N THR A 54 -11.23 -26.00 29.76
CA THR A 54 -10.99 -26.91 30.89
C THR A 54 -11.88 -28.15 30.86
N SER A 55 -12.73 -28.31 29.86
CA SER A 55 -13.65 -29.45 29.75
C SER A 55 -13.80 -29.94 28.31
N PRO A 56 -13.64 -31.28 28.06
CA PRO A 56 -13.84 -31.86 26.73
C PRO A 56 -15.28 -31.87 26.22
N ARG A 57 -16.23 -31.37 26.98
CA ARG A 57 -17.69 -31.44 26.70
C ARG A 57 -18.35 -30.11 26.37
N ASP A 58 -17.66 -28.98 26.55
CA ASP A 58 -18.23 -27.69 26.19
C ASP A 58 -18.20 -27.50 24.68
N SER A 59 -19.40 -27.49 24.12
CA SER A 59 -19.64 -27.19 22.72
C SER A 59 -18.93 -25.88 22.37
N PHE A 60 -17.96 -25.94 21.50
CA PHE A 60 -17.19 -24.82 20.98
C PHE A 60 -18.10 -23.71 20.45
N SER A 61 -18.46 -22.79 21.29
CA SER A 61 -19.04 -21.51 20.89
C SER A 61 -17.87 -20.68 20.30
N LYS A 62 -17.60 -20.94 19.02
CA LYS A 62 -16.57 -20.26 18.27
C LYS A 62 -17.04 -18.83 17.97
N LYS A 63 -16.82 -17.90 18.88
CA LYS A 63 -17.03 -16.48 18.60
C LYS A 63 -15.95 -16.00 17.65
N HIS A 64 -16.29 -15.86 16.37
CA HIS A 64 -15.45 -15.16 15.42
C HIS A 64 -15.41 -13.68 15.79
N LYS A 65 -14.24 -13.15 16.18
CA LYS A 65 -14.06 -11.72 16.30
C LYS A 65 -13.63 -11.18 14.93
N ARG A 66 -14.56 -10.50 14.26
CA ARG A 66 -14.37 -9.68 13.04
C ARG A 66 -13.60 -10.37 11.91
N ALA A 67 -14.23 -11.26 11.21
CA ALA A 67 -13.74 -11.69 9.92
C ALA A 67 -13.83 -10.52 8.92
N THR A 68 -12.73 -10.23 8.24
CA THR A 68 -12.70 -9.27 7.14
C THR A 68 -12.59 -10.04 5.84
N ARG A 69 -13.49 -9.77 4.90
CA ARG A 69 -13.43 -10.31 3.54
C ARG A 69 -13.24 -9.17 2.55
N ASP A 70 -12.19 -9.26 1.75
CA ASP A 70 -11.89 -8.35 0.67
C ASP A 70 -12.03 -9.06 -0.67
N ASN A 71 -12.88 -8.56 -1.56
CA ASN A 71 -12.90 -8.95 -2.96
C ASN A 71 -12.16 -7.88 -3.76
N ILE A 72 -11.14 -8.27 -4.50
CA ILE A 72 -10.24 -7.37 -5.21
C ILE A 72 -10.35 -7.68 -6.70
N TYR A 73 -10.63 -6.65 -7.49
CA TYR A 73 -10.68 -6.70 -8.94
C TYR A 73 -9.61 -5.72 -9.45
N THR A 74 -8.63 -6.24 -10.19
CA THR A 74 -7.52 -5.44 -10.71
C THR A 74 -7.48 -5.57 -12.22
N LEU A 75 -7.41 -4.43 -12.90
CA LEU A 75 -7.09 -4.33 -14.31
C LEU A 75 -5.83 -3.48 -14.43
N LYS A 76 -4.78 -4.02 -15.00
CA LYS A 76 -3.51 -3.30 -15.21
C LYS A 76 -3.04 -3.45 -16.64
N ALA A 77 -2.37 -2.44 -17.16
CA ALA A 77 -1.65 -2.53 -18.42
C ALA A 77 -0.25 -1.95 -18.26
N LYS A 78 0.69 -2.51 -19.02
CA LYS A 78 2.09 -2.12 -19.03
C LYS A 78 2.60 -2.15 -20.45
N LYS A 79 3.22 -1.07 -20.89
CA LYS A 79 3.82 -0.98 -22.23
C LYS A 79 5.23 -0.43 -22.15
N LYS A 80 6.15 -1.14 -22.78
CA LYS A 80 7.49 -0.63 -23.08
C LYS A 80 7.43 0.16 -24.38
N LEU A 81 7.92 1.37 -24.36
CA LEU A 81 8.13 2.22 -25.49
C LEU A 81 9.63 2.22 -25.84
N ASP A 82 9.98 2.84 -26.96
CA ASP A 82 11.37 2.94 -27.37
C ASP A 82 12.25 3.69 -26.35
N LYS A 83 13.56 3.44 -26.38
CA LYS A 83 14.58 4.11 -25.55
C LYS A 83 14.42 3.94 -24.05
N GLY A 84 13.88 2.81 -23.59
CA GLY A 84 13.77 2.51 -22.17
C GLY A 84 12.61 3.21 -21.45
N THR A 85 11.71 3.83 -22.19
CA THR A 85 10.50 4.40 -21.65
C THR A 85 9.48 3.30 -21.37
N LEU A 86 8.84 3.40 -20.21
CA LEU A 86 7.78 2.51 -19.75
C LEU A 86 6.61 3.31 -19.24
N TRP A 87 5.41 2.98 -19.66
CA TRP A 87 4.21 3.43 -18.99
C TRP A 87 3.38 2.25 -18.48
N ASN A 88 2.67 2.48 -17.40
CA ASN A 88 1.74 1.53 -16.82
C ASN A 88 0.56 2.26 -16.20
N TRP A 89 -0.58 1.61 -16.19
CA TRP A 89 -1.73 2.03 -15.41
C TRP A 89 -2.39 0.81 -14.78
N GLN A 90 -3.09 1.06 -13.69
CA GLN A 90 -3.81 0.05 -12.94
C GLN A 90 -5.07 0.64 -12.35
N ILE A 91 -6.16 -0.09 -12.46
CA ILE A 91 -7.42 0.22 -11.81
C ILE A 91 -7.73 -0.94 -10.87
N ASP A 92 -7.91 -0.63 -9.61
CA ASP A 92 -8.32 -1.58 -8.59
C ASP A 92 -9.69 -1.20 -8.04
N ARG A 93 -10.54 -2.19 -7.89
CA ARG A 93 -11.74 -2.08 -7.10
C ARG A 93 -11.69 -3.12 -5.99
N LYS A 94 -11.73 -2.66 -4.77
CA LYS A 94 -11.75 -3.49 -3.57
C LYS A 94 -13.09 -3.33 -2.88
N LYS A 95 -13.82 -4.42 -2.72
CA LYS A 95 -15.00 -4.49 -1.86
C LYS A 95 -14.59 -5.12 -0.55
N LYS A 96 -14.74 -4.38 0.55
CA LYS A 96 -14.45 -4.82 1.90
C LYS A 96 -15.75 -5.16 2.62
N SER A 97 -15.79 -6.29 3.28
CA SER A 97 -16.88 -6.69 4.17
C SER A 97 -16.28 -7.06 5.52
N VAL A 98 -16.80 -6.48 6.59
CA VAL A 98 -16.37 -6.74 7.97
C VAL A 98 -17.53 -7.33 8.73
N GLU A 99 -17.36 -8.55 9.25
CA GLU A 99 -18.38 -9.22 10.05
C GLU A 99 -18.65 -8.45 11.35
N GLY A 100 -19.91 -8.24 11.66
CA GLY A 100 -20.32 -7.49 12.85
C GLY A 100 -20.09 -5.98 12.79
N SER A 101 -19.62 -5.43 11.65
CA SER A 101 -19.48 -3.99 11.46
C SER A 101 -19.87 -3.59 10.03
N ASN A 102 -21.10 -3.15 9.88
CA ASN A 102 -21.56 -2.60 8.60
C ASN A 102 -20.83 -1.29 8.26
N ASP A 103 -20.46 -0.51 9.27
CA ASP A 103 -19.80 0.78 9.12
C ASP A 103 -18.40 0.69 8.51
N ASP A 104 -17.68 -0.42 8.76
CA ASP A 104 -16.35 -0.68 8.22
C ASP A 104 -16.38 -1.41 6.87
N SER A 105 -17.59 -1.78 6.41
CA SER A 105 -17.83 -2.40 5.11
C SER A 105 -18.03 -1.34 4.04
N GLY A 106 -17.70 -1.67 2.79
CA GLY A 106 -17.85 -0.74 1.68
C GLY A 106 -16.94 -1.09 0.52
N TYR A 107 -16.51 -0.09 -0.21
CA TYR A 107 -15.60 -0.28 -1.35
C TYR A 107 -14.58 0.84 -1.46
N SER A 108 -13.45 0.55 -2.08
CA SER A 108 -12.49 1.54 -2.55
C SER A 108 -12.18 1.29 -4.02
N ASN A 109 -12.00 2.38 -4.77
CA ASN A 109 -11.51 2.35 -6.12
C ASN A 109 -10.16 3.06 -6.14
N THR A 110 -9.17 2.46 -6.77
CA THR A 110 -7.83 3.05 -6.90
C THR A 110 -7.44 3.07 -8.37
N PHE A 111 -7.01 4.23 -8.82
CA PHE A 111 -6.41 4.40 -10.14
C PHE A 111 -4.94 4.78 -9.95
N ASN A 112 -4.05 4.01 -10.56
CA ASN A 112 -2.62 4.26 -10.55
C ASN A 112 -2.14 4.52 -11.98
N LEU A 113 -1.28 5.51 -12.14
CA LEU A 113 -0.57 5.82 -13.37
C LEU A 113 0.92 5.88 -13.07
N GLY A 114 1.73 5.22 -13.88
CA GLY A 114 3.18 5.25 -13.78
C GLY A 114 3.82 5.52 -15.13
N TYR A 115 4.87 6.32 -15.14
CA TYR A 115 5.66 6.64 -16.31
C TYR A 115 7.14 6.67 -15.93
N VAL A 116 7.95 5.91 -16.63
CA VAL A 116 9.40 5.85 -16.44
C VAL A 116 10.05 6.20 -17.77
N THR A 117 10.94 7.16 -17.77
CA THR A 117 11.66 7.57 -18.98
C THR A 117 13.07 8.07 -18.64
N PRO A 118 14.05 7.85 -19.51
CA PRO A 118 15.32 8.51 -19.39
C PRO A 118 15.19 9.98 -19.86
N ILE A 119 15.47 10.93 -18.96
CA ILE A 119 15.58 12.35 -19.29
C ILE A 119 17.06 12.73 -19.18
N PHE A 120 17.68 13.15 -20.28
CA PHE A 120 19.12 13.42 -20.36
C PHE A 120 20.01 12.27 -19.83
N GLY A 121 19.60 11.02 -20.10
CA GLY A 121 20.33 9.83 -19.62
C GLY A 121 20.05 9.45 -18.17
N VAL A 122 19.22 10.21 -17.46
CA VAL A 122 18.85 10.00 -16.06
C VAL A 122 17.51 9.30 -16.00
N LYS A 123 17.43 8.17 -15.29
CA LYS A 123 16.16 7.47 -15.11
C LYS A 123 15.22 8.29 -14.23
N THR A 124 14.14 8.74 -14.81
CA THR A 124 13.11 9.53 -14.13
C THR A 124 11.81 8.74 -14.07
N THR A 125 11.21 8.70 -12.91
CA THR A 125 9.94 7.99 -12.64
C THR A 125 8.90 8.99 -12.15
N PHE A 126 7.76 9.02 -12.82
CA PHE A 126 6.57 9.75 -12.39
C PHE A 126 5.51 8.75 -11.98
N GLY A 127 4.80 9.03 -10.91
CA GLY A 127 3.68 8.22 -10.46
C GLY A 127 2.53 9.09 -9.96
N GLY A 128 1.31 8.64 -10.20
CA GLY A 128 0.11 9.25 -9.69
C GLY A 128 -0.85 8.18 -9.20
N THR A 129 -1.52 8.41 -8.08
CA THR A 129 -2.58 7.56 -7.55
C THR A 129 -3.75 8.42 -7.14
N LEU A 130 -4.93 8.01 -7.58
CA LEU A 130 -6.21 8.51 -7.08
C LEU A 130 -6.90 7.34 -6.37
N GLU A 131 -7.30 7.54 -5.13
CA GLU A 131 -8.03 6.55 -4.34
C GLU A 131 -9.33 7.18 -3.84
N ASP A 132 -10.42 6.50 -4.08
CA ASP A 132 -11.76 6.88 -3.68
C ASP A 132 -12.36 5.78 -2.81
N THR A 133 -12.51 6.05 -1.51
CA THR A 133 -13.03 5.11 -0.53
C THR A 133 -14.43 5.53 -0.09
N ASN A 134 -15.35 4.57 -0.11
CA ASN A 134 -16.71 4.72 0.35
C ASN A 134 -17.02 3.56 1.30
N LEU A 135 -17.12 3.86 2.58
CA LEU A 135 -17.55 2.92 3.61
C LEU A 135 -18.99 3.22 4.02
N ASN A 136 -19.68 2.22 4.55
CA ASN A 136 -21.06 2.39 4.98
C ASN A 136 -21.18 3.25 6.24
N GLY A 137 -20.09 3.35 7.03
CA GLY A 137 -20.04 4.18 8.21
C GLY A 137 -20.02 5.66 7.89
N THR A 138 -20.67 6.43 8.74
CA THR A 138 -20.68 7.88 8.66
C THR A 138 -19.25 8.42 8.84
N TYR A 139 -18.84 9.40 8.01
CA TYR A 139 -17.53 10.10 8.08
C TYR A 139 -16.29 9.24 7.76
N LYS A 140 -16.44 8.04 7.19
CA LYS A 140 -15.32 7.17 6.80
C LYS A 140 -14.97 7.24 5.31
N ASP A 141 -15.74 8.00 4.55
CA ASP A 141 -15.52 8.18 3.12
C ASP A 141 -14.37 9.15 2.89
N THR A 142 -13.39 8.74 2.10
CA THR A 142 -12.20 9.55 1.83
C THR A 142 -11.86 9.58 0.36
N THR A 143 -11.24 10.68 -0.07
CA THR A 143 -10.55 10.77 -1.36
C THR A 143 -9.07 11.07 -1.10
N ALA A 144 -8.19 10.29 -1.71
CA ALA A 144 -6.75 10.47 -1.58
C ALA A 144 -6.09 10.65 -2.95
N TYR A 145 -5.18 11.62 -3.02
CA TYR A 145 -4.31 11.87 -4.16
C TYR A 145 -2.87 11.64 -3.73
N LYS A 146 -2.11 10.91 -4.53
CA LYS A 146 -0.69 10.67 -4.29
C LYS A 146 0.07 10.93 -5.57
N THR A 147 1.20 11.62 -5.47
CA THR A 147 2.12 11.77 -6.58
C THR A 147 3.53 11.41 -6.14
N LYS A 148 4.30 10.88 -7.06
CA LYS A 148 5.68 10.47 -6.86
C LYS A 148 6.51 10.96 -8.03
N LEU A 149 7.61 11.62 -7.70
CA LEU A 149 8.68 11.92 -8.63
C LEU A 149 9.96 11.28 -8.08
N LYS A 150 10.62 10.45 -8.88
CA LYS A 150 11.90 9.85 -8.52
C LYS A 150 12.89 10.03 -9.65
N VAL A 151 14.09 10.43 -9.31
CA VAL A 151 15.23 10.59 -10.22
C VAL A 151 16.37 9.74 -9.71
N ASP A 152 16.85 8.81 -10.52
CA ASP A 152 18.00 7.95 -10.21
C ASP A 152 19.13 8.30 -11.18
N TYR A 153 20.22 8.82 -10.64
CA TYR A 153 21.39 9.26 -11.40
C TYR A 153 22.63 8.46 -11.02
N PRO A 154 23.18 7.64 -11.93
CA PRO A 154 24.45 6.97 -11.72
C PRO A 154 25.62 7.92 -12.03
N ILE A 155 26.52 8.09 -11.06
CA ILE A 155 27.77 8.83 -11.22
C ILE A 155 28.92 7.85 -11.00
N SER A 156 29.50 7.32 -12.09
CA SER A 156 30.54 6.28 -12.00
C SER A 156 30.02 5.07 -11.19
N LYS A 157 30.65 4.79 -10.04
CA LYS A 157 30.25 3.70 -9.14
C LYS A 157 29.17 4.10 -8.13
N ILE A 158 28.84 5.38 -8.02
CA ILE A 158 27.88 5.89 -7.05
C ILE A 158 26.51 5.97 -7.71
N SER A 159 25.47 5.53 -7.02
CA SER A 159 24.09 5.77 -7.41
C SER A 159 23.48 6.82 -6.49
N PHE A 160 23.04 7.91 -7.06
CA PHE A 160 22.38 9.00 -6.40
C PHE A 160 20.89 8.97 -6.72
N GLY A 161 20.02 9.04 -5.71
CA GLY A 161 18.58 9.07 -5.89
C GLY A 161 17.95 10.27 -5.19
N LEU A 162 17.04 10.94 -5.87
CA LEU A 162 16.17 11.97 -5.30
C LEU A 162 14.73 11.54 -5.51
N GLN A 163 13.94 11.53 -4.45
CA GLN A 163 12.52 11.20 -4.50
C GLN A 163 11.69 12.25 -3.77
N HIS A 164 10.60 12.64 -4.37
CA HIS A 164 9.57 13.44 -3.77
C HIS A 164 8.25 12.69 -3.83
N ASP A 165 7.66 12.45 -2.67
CA ASP A 165 6.32 11.88 -2.54
C ASP A 165 5.40 12.94 -1.94
N PHE A 166 4.27 13.15 -2.58
CA PHE A 166 3.19 13.99 -2.07
C PHE A 166 1.93 13.15 -1.92
N SER A 167 1.24 13.29 -0.80
CA SER A 167 -0.09 12.72 -0.62
C SER A 167 -1.02 13.70 0.07
N GLN A 168 -2.27 13.71 -0.37
CA GLN A 168 -3.34 14.43 0.27
C GLN A 168 -4.53 13.50 0.43
N THR A 169 -5.08 13.43 1.64
CA THR A 169 -6.31 12.70 1.96
C THR A 169 -7.31 13.68 2.51
N GLU A 170 -8.54 13.61 2.04
CA GLU A 170 -9.64 14.47 2.44
C GLU A 170 -10.89 13.64 2.70
N ASP A 171 -11.57 13.89 3.81
CA ASP A 171 -12.85 13.27 4.12
C ASP A 171 -13.93 13.86 3.20
N LYS A 172 -14.82 13.03 2.65
CA LYS A 172 -15.91 13.47 1.79
C LYS A 172 -16.99 14.20 2.56
N LYS A 173 -17.20 13.82 3.82
CA LYS A 173 -18.21 14.40 4.71
C LYS A 173 -17.52 15.08 5.88
N ALA A 174 -18.11 16.17 6.36
CA ALA A 174 -17.66 16.80 7.58
C ALA A 174 -18.06 15.94 8.79
N ASP A 175 -17.12 15.74 9.71
CA ASP A 175 -17.40 15.14 11.00
C ASP A 175 -17.95 16.24 11.93
N PRO A 176 -19.16 16.09 12.51
CA PRO A 176 -19.73 17.09 13.41
C PRO A 176 -18.91 17.31 14.69
N SER A 177 -18.08 16.35 15.08
CA SER A 177 -17.18 16.48 16.24
C SER A 177 -15.91 17.29 15.91
N LEU A 178 -15.64 17.51 14.61
CA LEU A 178 -14.52 18.26 14.09
C LEU A 178 -15.10 19.45 13.30
N ASP A 179 -14.54 20.61 13.41
CA ASP A 179 -14.99 21.81 12.72
C ASP A 179 -14.69 21.70 11.19
N GLY A 180 -15.43 20.79 10.52
CA GLY A 180 -15.36 20.58 9.09
C GLY A 180 -14.78 19.23 8.64
N LYS A 181 -14.39 19.14 7.36
CA LYS A 181 -13.78 17.97 6.76
C LYS A 181 -12.31 17.87 7.14
N THR A 182 -11.88 16.67 7.50
CA THR A 182 -10.46 16.43 7.75
C THR A 182 -9.67 16.48 6.43
N LYS A 183 -8.58 17.21 6.43
CA LYS A 183 -7.65 17.30 5.31
C LYS A 183 -6.22 17.12 5.81
N ASN A 184 -5.60 16.05 5.35
CA ASN A 184 -4.22 15.72 5.67
C ASN A 184 -3.36 15.80 4.41
N ARG A 185 -2.22 16.47 4.50
CA ARG A 185 -1.21 16.53 3.45
C ARG A 185 0.09 16.02 3.99
N ASN A 186 0.74 15.14 3.25
CA ASN A 186 2.07 14.66 3.57
C ASN A 186 3.03 14.91 2.40
N GLN A 187 4.20 15.42 2.69
CA GLN A 187 5.28 15.64 1.74
C GLN A 187 6.53 14.96 2.27
N VAL A 188 7.11 14.10 1.47
CA VAL A 188 8.33 13.37 1.80
C VAL A 188 9.38 13.62 0.74
N TYR A 189 10.52 14.11 1.15
CA TYR A 189 11.71 14.24 0.31
C TYR A 189 12.72 13.20 0.80
N THR A 190 13.22 12.37 -0.10
CA THR A 190 14.22 11.36 0.21
C THR A 190 15.41 11.53 -0.73
N LEU A 191 16.58 11.67 -0.12
CA LEU A 191 17.86 11.66 -0.77
C LEU A 191 18.53 10.33 -0.47
N THR A 192 19.00 9.62 -1.48
CA THR A 192 19.72 8.35 -1.31
C THR A 192 21.06 8.40 -2.04
N LEU A 193 22.06 7.79 -1.42
CA LEU A 193 23.37 7.60 -2.00
C LEU A 193 23.79 6.17 -1.76
N ASN A 194 24.11 5.44 -2.81
CA ASN A 194 24.60 4.06 -2.69
C ASN A 194 25.97 3.97 -3.34
N TYR A 195 26.90 3.35 -2.63
CA TYR A 195 28.27 3.13 -3.08
C TYR A 195 28.64 1.66 -2.94
N PRO A 196 28.92 0.95 -4.03
CA PRO A 196 29.43 -0.42 -3.96
C PRO A 196 30.88 -0.38 -3.50
N VAL A 197 31.12 -0.80 -2.27
CA VAL A 197 32.46 -0.91 -1.67
C VAL A 197 33.19 -2.12 -2.22
N ALA A 198 32.45 -3.21 -2.43
CA ALA A 198 32.93 -4.45 -3.03
C ALA A 198 31.79 -5.10 -3.85
N SER A 199 32.11 -6.14 -4.63
CA SER A 199 31.09 -6.89 -5.40
C SER A 199 30.00 -7.51 -4.51
N TRP A 200 30.33 -7.77 -3.26
CA TRP A 200 29.46 -8.38 -2.25
C TRP A 200 28.91 -7.38 -1.21
N CYS A 201 29.27 -6.09 -1.30
CA CYS A 201 28.84 -5.10 -0.28
C CYS A 201 28.52 -3.74 -0.91
N ILE A 202 27.34 -3.22 -0.61
CA ILE A 202 26.92 -1.86 -0.96
C ILE A 202 26.68 -1.07 0.33
N PHE A 203 27.33 0.08 0.44
CA PHE A 203 27.07 1.04 1.50
C PHE A 203 26.01 2.05 1.04
N GLY A 204 24.97 2.24 1.84
CA GLY A 204 23.87 3.14 1.55
C GLY A 204 23.72 4.22 2.62
N LEU A 205 23.48 5.45 2.18
CA LEU A 205 23.08 6.59 3.00
C LEU A 205 21.76 7.11 2.50
N SER A 206 20.78 7.29 3.40
CA SER A 206 19.49 7.88 3.08
C SER A 206 19.16 9.00 4.06
N GLN A 207 18.78 10.15 3.53
CA GLN A 207 18.25 11.28 4.28
C GLN A 207 16.79 11.49 3.89
N LYS A 208 15.89 11.46 4.86
CA LYS A 208 14.46 11.69 4.68
C LYS A 208 14.01 12.92 5.43
N HIS A 209 13.30 13.80 4.75
CA HIS A 209 12.55 14.90 5.35
C HIS A 209 11.07 14.68 5.10
N GLU A 210 10.29 14.62 6.17
CA GLU A 210 8.84 14.43 6.13
C GLU A 210 8.13 15.60 6.80
N ARG A 211 7.14 16.12 6.12
CA ARG A 211 6.25 17.16 6.65
C ARG A 211 4.80 16.73 6.46
N GLN A 212 4.11 16.53 7.57
CA GLN A 212 2.66 16.37 7.58
C GLN A 212 2.00 17.66 8.04
N SER A 213 0.97 18.08 7.32
CA SER A 213 0.06 19.14 7.72
C SER A 213 -1.37 18.63 7.76
N SER A 214 -2.09 18.98 8.80
CA SER A 214 -3.49 18.63 9.01
C SER A 214 -4.25 19.88 9.44
N ASN A 215 -5.52 19.98 9.08
CA ASN A 215 -6.41 20.97 9.66
C ASN A 215 -6.89 20.61 11.06
N ILE A 216 -6.55 19.40 11.55
CA ILE A 216 -6.81 18.99 12.93
C ILE A 216 -5.65 19.45 13.80
N ILE A 217 -5.95 20.13 14.91
CA ILE A 217 -4.98 20.59 15.89
C ILE A 217 -4.17 19.41 16.44
N GLY A 218 -2.85 19.55 16.52
CA GLY A 218 -1.93 18.54 17.06
C GLY A 218 -1.57 17.41 16.10
N LYS A 219 -2.13 17.34 14.89
CA LYS A 219 -1.79 16.31 13.89
C LYS A 219 -0.76 16.74 12.84
N SER A 220 -0.22 17.96 12.95
CA SER A 220 0.86 18.41 12.07
C SER A 220 2.21 18.14 12.69
N TYR A 221 3.16 17.61 11.91
CA TYR A 221 4.52 17.35 12.38
C TYR A 221 5.56 17.50 11.26
N LYS A 222 6.82 17.58 11.67
CA LYS A 222 7.99 17.51 10.78
C LYS A 222 8.98 16.52 11.37
N VAL A 223 9.52 15.64 10.53
CA VAL A 223 10.50 14.63 10.92
C VAL A 223 11.66 14.65 9.94
N ASN A 224 12.88 14.64 10.49
CA ASN A 224 14.10 14.39 9.73
C ASN A 224 14.68 13.07 10.19
N SER A 225 15.04 12.19 9.28
CA SER A 225 15.68 10.94 9.61
C SER A 225 16.86 10.68 8.69
N THR A 226 17.95 10.17 9.25
CA THR A 226 19.12 9.70 8.52
C THR A 226 19.28 8.23 8.77
N GLN A 227 19.42 7.45 7.71
CA GLN A 227 19.64 6.01 7.76
C GLN A 227 20.96 5.67 7.05
N ILE A 228 21.78 4.89 7.72
CA ILE A 228 22.99 4.30 7.16
C ILE A 228 22.79 2.80 7.12
N GLN A 229 23.11 2.16 6.01
CA GLN A 229 22.94 0.73 5.82
C GLN A 229 24.11 0.12 5.07
N ALA A 230 24.42 -1.13 5.38
CA ALA A 230 25.30 -1.98 4.58
C ALA A 230 24.45 -3.14 4.04
N ILE A 231 24.44 -3.32 2.73
CA ILE A 231 23.72 -4.42 2.06
C ILE A 231 24.74 -5.43 1.62
N LEU A 232 24.64 -6.64 2.14
CA LEU A 232 25.49 -7.77 1.74
C LEU A 232 24.77 -8.55 0.63
N ILE A 233 25.52 -8.86 -0.44
CA ILE A 233 25.04 -9.62 -1.61
C ILE A 233 25.75 -10.98 -1.57
N TYR A 234 24.99 -12.06 -1.42
CA TYR A 234 25.49 -13.44 -1.36
C TYR A 234 25.36 -14.11 -2.72
#